data_14559493903fd673a0b7d2de3e954920
#
_entry.id   14559493903fd673a0b7d2de3e954920
#
_cell.length_a   1.000
_cell.length_b   1.000
_cell.length_c   1.000
_cell.angle_alpha   90.00
_cell.angle_beta   90.00
_cell.angle_gamma   90.00
#
_symmetry.space_group_name_H-M   'P 1'
#
loop_
_entity.id
_entity.type
_entity.pdbx_description
1 polymer ?
#
loop_
_entity_poly.entity_id
_entity_poly.type
_entity_poly.pdbx_seq_one_letter_code
_entity_poly.pdbx_strand_id
1 'polypeptide(L)'
;GSAHITIADGDNSIVYIPGANNEITVARIEQLKETLLTAAIVIVQNELPQAVIDEIITFCFENDIKTIYNPAPARVVAAEILEKATYFTPNESEFHQLFPDLTITEGLEKYPNQLILTMRSKGVYFNDGEKEVQIPSYKVVPVDTTGAGDTFNGAFAVALSKGMSVQSSIQFGNLAASLSIQKMGAQGGMPTLEAMKASEDYEKAWDI
;
A
#
# COMPACT_ATOMS: atom_id res chain seq x y z
N GLY A 1 15.82 12.67 -2.38
CA GLY A 1 16.23 11.41 -1.81
C GLY A 1 16.80 10.44 -2.85
N SER A 2 17.40 9.39 -2.38
CA SER A 2 17.87 8.30 -3.24
C SER A 2 17.73 6.96 -2.51
N ALA A 3 17.50 5.90 -3.26
CA ALA A 3 17.52 4.53 -2.76
C ALA A 3 18.62 3.75 -3.50
N HIS A 4 19.48 3.08 -2.75
CA HIS A 4 20.52 2.22 -3.27
C HIS A 4 20.10 0.76 -3.02
N ILE A 5 19.80 0.05 -4.10
CA ILE A 5 19.30 -1.32 -4.05
C ILE A 5 20.45 -2.26 -4.36
N THR A 6 20.78 -3.14 -3.43
CA THR A 6 21.72 -4.25 -3.63
C THR A 6 20.92 -5.52 -3.80
N ILE A 7 21.14 -6.22 -4.91
CA ILE A 7 20.49 -7.51 -5.20
C ILE A 7 21.55 -8.60 -5.04
N ALA A 8 21.27 -9.58 -4.18
CA ALA A 8 22.12 -10.75 -3.97
C ALA A 8 21.26 -11.97 -3.59
N ASP A 9 21.61 -13.13 -4.12
CA ASP A 9 20.97 -14.42 -3.79
C ASP A 9 19.44 -14.46 -3.96
N GLY A 10 18.90 -13.66 -4.90
CA GLY A 10 17.44 -13.57 -5.15
C GLY A 10 16.66 -12.72 -4.15
N ASP A 11 17.34 -11.99 -3.28
CA ASP A 11 16.77 -11.02 -2.36
C ASP A 11 17.35 -9.62 -2.60
N ASN A 12 16.73 -8.57 -2.05
CA ASN A 12 17.23 -7.21 -2.13
C ASN A 12 17.42 -6.58 -0.75
N SER A 13 18.39 -5.67 -0.67
CA SER A 13 18.61 -4.80 0.48
C SER A 13 18.63 -3.36 -0.01
N ILE A 14 17.89 -2.48 0.66
CA ILE A 14 17.70 -1.09 0.25
C ILE A 14 18.27 -0.15 1.31
N VAL A 15 19.21 0.68 0.91
CA VAL A 15 19.67 1.81 1.72
C VAL A 15 18.98 3.07 1.20
N TYR A 16 18.11 3.62 2.02
CA TYR A 16 17.31 4.79 1.71
C TYR A 16 17.92 6.06 2.34
N ILE A 17 18.03 7.12 1.54
CA ILE A 17 18.47 8.45 1.95
C ILE A 17 17.32 9.43 1.67
N PRO A 18 16.61 9.95 2.70
CA PRO A 18 15.38 10.73 2.53
C PRO A 18 15.60 12.03 1.72
N GLY A 19 16.72 12.73 1.92
CA GLY A 19 17.01 13.97 1.19
C GLY A 19 15.84 14.96 1.27
N ALA A 20 15.30 15.37 0.12
CA ALA A 20 14.23 16.35 0.03
C ALA A 20 12.92 15.94 0.73
N ASN A 21 12.70 14.65 0.97
CA ASN A 21 11.51 14.21 1.71
C ASN A 21 11.48 14.77 3.13
N ASN A 22 12.66 14.95 3.77
CA ASN A 22 12.77 15.55 5.12
C ASN A 22 12.48 17.05 5.15
N GLU A 23 12.45 17.72 4.00
CA GLU A 23 12.15 19.15 3.90
C GLU A 23 10.63 19.42 3.84
N ILE A 24 9.81 18.39 3.70
CA ILE A 24 8.36 18.52 3.77
C ILE A 24 7.96 18.79 5.22
N THR A 25 7.17 19.83 5.42
CA THR A 25 6.74 20.30 6.75
C THR A 25 5.23 20.27 6.88
N VAL A 26 4.73 20.27 8.12
CA VAL A 26 3.30 20.45 8.41
C VAL A 26 2.76 21.73 7.78
N ALA A 27 3.52 22.84 7.82
CA ALA A 27 3.14 24.10 7.17
C ALA A 27 2.94 23.94 5.66
N ARG A 28 3.69 23.03 5.01
CA ARG A 28 3.48 22.73 3.59
C ARG A 28 2.16 21.96 3.37
N ILE A 29 1.81 21.07 4.27
CA ILE A 29 0.53 20.35 4.21
C ILE A 29 -0.65 21.30 4.37
N GLU A 30 -0.57 22.27 5.29
CA GLU A 30 -1.58 23.32 5.44
C GLU A 30 -1.89 24.02 4.10
N GLN A 31 -0.84 24.32 3.32
CA GLN A 31 -1.00 24.94 1.99
C GLN A 31 -1.62 24.00 0.95
N LEU A 32 -1.62 22.70 1.18
CA LEU A 32 -2.13 21.69 0.26
C LEU A 32 -3.51 21.18 0.65
N LYS A 33 -4.11 21.63 1.77
CA LYS A 33 -5.40 21.16 2.26
C LYS A 33 -6.52 21.27 1.22
N GLU A 34 -6.59 22.37 0.50
CA GLU A 34 -7.55 22.53 -0.60
C GLU A 34 -7.39 21.47 -1.70
N THR A 35 -6.14 21.09 -1.99
CA THR A 35 -5.87 20.02 -2.96
C THR A 35 -6.27 18.66 -2.39
N LEU A 36 -5.97 18.39 -1.13
CA LEU A 36 -6.36 17.13 -0.46
C LEU A 36 -7.88 16.95 -0.45
N LEU A 37 -8.66 18.04 -0.24
CA LEU A 37 -10.12 17.99 -0.28
C LEU A 37 -10.69 17.56 -1.65
N THR A 38 -9.92 17.66 -2.73
CA THR A 38 -10.35 17.21 -4.07
C THR A 38 -9.97 15.76 -4.37
N ALA A 39 -9.20 15.12 -3.49
CA ALA A 39 -8.72 13.75 -3.69
C ALA A 39 -9.83 12.73 -3.42
N ALA A 40 -9.98 11.74 -4.29
CA ALA A 40 -10.84 10.58 -4.04
C ALA A 40 -10.22 9.65 -2.98
N ILE A 41 -8.90 9.59 -2.96
CA ILE A 41 -8.09 8.79 -2.03
C ILE A 41 -6.70 9.41 -1.90
N VAL A 42 -6.12 9.37 -0.70
CA VAL A 42 -4.75 9.83 -0.44
C VAL A 42 -3.90 8.63 -0.04
N ILE A 43 -2.78 8.45 -0.74
CA ILE A 43 -1.77 7.42 -0.39
C ILE A 43 -0.61 8.12 0.31
N VAL A 44 -0.18 7.59 1.45
CA VAL A 44 0.96 8.11 2.20
C VAL A 44 1.85 6.98 2.69
N GLN A 45 3.16 7.20 2.68
CA GLN A 45 4.19 6.24 3.10
C GLN A 45 5.06 6.82 4.22
N ASN A 46 5.86 5.95 4.86
CA ASN A 46 6.79 6.33 5.92
C ASN A 46 8.08 7.01 5.41
N GLU A 47 8.07 7.56 4.24
CA GLU A 47 9.21 8.30 3.67
C GLU A 47 9.17 9.81 3.96
N LEU A 48 8.17 10.27 4.69
CA LEU A 48 8.03 11.65 5.16
C LEU A 48 8.30 11.74 6.67
N PRO A 49 8.56 12.95 7.21
CA PRO A 49 8.60 13.16 8.66
C PRO A 49 7.29 12.73 9.32
N GLN A 50 7.39 12.10 10.52
CA GLN A 50 6.21 11.53 11.19
C GLN A 50 5.10 12.57 11.40
N ALA A 51 5.44 13.77 11.88
CA ALA A 51 4.45 14.83 12.09
C ALA A 51 3.69 15.22 10.81
N VAL A 52 4.30 15.08 9.65
CA VAL A 52 3.67 15.35 8.36
C VAL A 52 2.66 14.25 8.02
N ILE A 53 3.03 13.00 8.25
CA ILE A 53 2.14 11.84 8.04
C ILE A 53 0.92 11.93 8.97
N ASP A 54 1.18 12.22 10.25
CA ASP A 54 0.13 12.35 11.27
C ASP A 54 -0.86 13.47 10.89
N GLU A 55 -0.36 14.60 10.40
CA GLU A 55 -1.21 15.69 9.91
C GLU A 55 -2.03 15.28 8.69
N ILE A 56 -1.43 14.63 7.70
CA ILE A 56 -2.15 14.18 6.48
C ILE A 56 -3.26 13.21 6.86
N ILE A 57 -2.95 12.18 7.67
CA ILE A 57 -3.93 11.16 8.05
C ILE A 57 -5.04 11.76 8.90
N THR A 58 -4.69 12.63 9.87
CA THR A 58 -5.67 13.29 10.73
C THR A 58 -6.58 14.21 9.92
N PHE A 59 -6.02 15.05 9.06
CA PHE A 59 -6.79 15.93 8.19
C PHE A 59 -7.73 15.15 7.27
N CYS A 60 -7.26 14.08 6.65
CA CYS A 60 -8.10 13.24 5.79
C CYS A 60 -9.24 12.59 6.59
N PHE A 61 -8.96 12.07 7.79
CA PHE A 61 -9.97 11.49 8.67
C PHE A 61 -11.06 12.51 9.05
N GLU A 62 -10.67 13.73 9.44
CA GLU A 62 -11.57 14.80 9.84
C GLU A 62 -12.45 15.33 8.68
N ASN A 63 -12.05 15.08 7.43
CA ASN A 63 -12.74 15.52 6.24
C ASN A 63 -13.33 14.37 5.39
N ASP A 64 -13.47 13.16 5.95
CA ASP A 64 -14.02 11.98 5.29
C ASP A 64 -13.29 11.59 3.99
N ILE A 65 -12.00 11.93 3.88
CA ILE A 65 -11.15 11.56 2.74
C ILE A 65 -10.52 10.20 3.02
N LYS A 66 -10.74 9.25 2.13
CA LYS A 66 -10.13 7.91 2.28
C LYS A 66 -8.61 7.98 2.19
N THR A 67 -7.94 7.22 3.07
CA THR A 67 -6.48 7.11 3.08
C THR A 67 -6.04 5.66 2.92
N ILE A 68 -4.93 5.46 2.21
CA ILE A 68 -4.14 4.25 2.23
C ILE A 68 -2.79 4.61 2.85
N TYR A 69 -2.56 4.13 4.05
CA TYR A 69 -1.27 4.28 4.71
C TYR A 69 -0.42 3.04 4.46
N ASN A 70 0.65 3.20 3.68
CA ASN A 70 1.65 2.15 3.49
C ASN A 70 2.81 2.40 4.47
N PRO A 71 2.95 1.61 5.55
CA PRO A 71 3.94 1.85 6.61
C PRO A 71 5.34 1.39 6.21
N ALA A 72 5.78 1.73 5.02
CA ALA A 72 7.09 1.41 4.43
C ALA A 72 7.95 2.69 4.31
N PRO A 73 9.22 2.67 4.79
CA PRO A 73 9.81 1.66 5.68
C PRO A 73 9.14 1.62 7.05
N ALA A 74 9.12 0.44 7.68
CA ALA A 74 8.47 0.27 8.97
C ALA A 74 9.13 1.12 10.06
N ARG A 75 8.30 1.72 10.91
CA ARG A 75 8.68 2.41 12.13
C ARG A 75 7.52 2.37 13.12
N VAL A 76 7.80 2.67 14.39
CA VAL A 76 6.75 2.78 15.39
C VAL A 76 5.78 3.90 15.00
N VAL A 77 4.50 3.60 15.00
CA VAL A 77 3.40 4.53 14.70
C VAL A 77 2.43 4.50 15.86
N ALA A 78 1.90 5.66 16.23
CA ALA A 78 0.88 5.73 17.28
C ALA A 78 -0.39 5.00 16.83
N ALA A 79 -0.99 4.21 17.73
CA ALA A 79 -2.21 3.45 17.43
C ALA A 79 -3.35 4.35 16.91
N GLU A 80 -3.47 5.55 17.48
CA GLU A 80 -4.43 6.57 17.05
C GLU A 80 -4.32 6.93 15.55
N ILE A 81 -3.11 6.96 15.00
CA ILE A 81 -2.89 7.25 13.57
C ILE A 81 -3.34 6.07 12.71
N LEU A 82 -3.08 4.84 13.16
CA LEU A 82 -3.57 3.65 12.46
C LEU A 82 -5.11 3.58 12.48
N GLU A 83 -5.74 3.94 13.59
CA GLU A 83 -7.20 3.96 13.73
C GLU A 83 -7.86 5.02 12.83
N LYS A 84 -7.17 6.13 12.55
CA LYS A 84 -7.65 7.18 11.63
C LYS A 84 -7.46 6.83 10.15
N ALA A 85 -6.50 5.98 9.81
CA ALA A 85 -6.30 5.56 8.42
C ALA A 85 -7.48 4.70 7.94
N THR A 86 -7.98 4.95 6.72
CA THR A 86 -9.04 4.09 6.16
C THR A 86 -8.52 2.68 5.92
N TYR A 87 -7.33 2.58 5.34
CA TYR A 87 -6.61 1.32 5.14
C TYR A 87 -5.14 1.52 5.49
N PHE A 88 -4.49 0.48 6.02
CA PHE A 88 -3.04 0.42 6.09
C PHE A 88 -2.54 -0.92 5.55
N THR A 89 -1.45 -0.87 4.79
CA THR A 89 -1.02 -1.94 3.90
C THR A 89 0.41 -2.42 4.20
N PRO A 90 0.71 -2.91 5.41
CA PRO A 90 2.02 -3.45 5.71
C PRO A 90 2.27 -4.76 4.95
N ASN A 91 3.54 -5.07 4.72
CA ASN A 91 3.96 -6.44 4.45
C ASN A 91 4.18 -7.20 5.77
N GLU A 92 4.48 -8.52 5.69
CA GLU A 92 4.69 -9.38 6.85
C GLU A 92 5.77 -8.86 7.80
N SER A 93 6.90 -8.37 7.26
CA SER A 93 8.00 -7.81 8.05
C SER A 93 7.62 -6.49 8.73
N GLU A 94 6.93 -5.61 8.01
CA GLU A 94 6.43 -4.35 8.51
C GLU A 94 5.37 -4.55 9.59
N PHE A 95 4.48 -5.54 9.40
CA PHE A 95 3.48 -5.91 10.39
C PHE A 95 4.13 -6.29 11.74
N HIS A 96 5.14 -7.16 11.72
CA HIS A 96 5.83 -7.57 12.95
C HIS A 96 6.63 -6.45 13.61
N GLN A 97 7.05 -5.43 12.84
CA GLN A 97 7.69 -4.25 13.41
C GLN A 97 6.68 -3.27 14.01
N LEU A 98 5.50 -3.13 13.39
CA LEU A 98 4.40 -2.30 13.92
C LEU A 98 3.76 -2.92 15.16
N PHE A 99 3.62 -4.24 15.18
CA PHE A 99 2.90 -5.01 16.19
C PHE A 99 3.75 -6.18 16.70
N PRO A 100 4.84 -5.92 17.44
CA PRO A 100 5.76 -6.99 17.87
C PRO A 100 5.11 -8.02 18.80
N ASP A 101 4.02 -7.62 19.48
CA ASP A 101 3.32 -8.46 20.46
C ASP A 101 2.06 -9.13 19.90
N LEU A 102 1.74 -8.93 18.62
CA LEU A 102 0.56 -9.53 17.98
C LEU A 102 0.94 -10.60 16.96
N THR A 103 0.18 -11.67 16.95
CA THR A 103 0.14 -12.58 15.80
C THR A 103 -0.61 -11.91 14.65
N ILE A 104 -0.43 -12.42 13.43
CA ILE A 104 -1.15 -11.91 12.24
C ILE A 104 -2.66 -12.00 12.45
N THR A 105 -3.17 -13.12 12.95
CA THR A 105 -4.60 -13.32 13.22
C THR A 105 -5.13 -12.29 14.21
N GLU A 106 -4.44 -12.06 15.33
CA GLU A 106 -4.84 -11.04 16.31
C GLU A 106 -4.82 -9.62 15.71
N GLY A 107 -3.85 -9.33 14.83
CA GLY A 107 -3.80 -8.05 14.11
C GLY A 107 -4.98 -7.87 13.16
N LEU A 108 -5.34 -8.90 12.39
CA LEU A 108 -6.49 -8.89 11.49
C LEU A 108 -7.82 -8.78 12.25
N GLU A 109 -7.95 -9.44 13.40
CA GLU A 109 -9.13 -9.32 14.27
C GLU A 109 -9.25 -7.94 14.92
N LYS A 110 -8.11 -7.32 15.26
CA LYS A 110 -8.06 -6.00 15.89
C LYS A 110 -8.42 -4.86 14.93
N TYR A 111 -8.07 -5.01 13.65
CA TYR A 111 -8.25 -3.98 12.62
C TYR A 111 -9.06 -4.50 11.43
N PRO A 112 -10.33 -4.95 11.65
CA PRO A 112 -11.18 -5.44 10.58
C PRO A 112 -11.46 -4.32 9.57
N ASN A 113 -11.50 -4.66 8.29
CA ASN A 113 -11.71 -3.73 7.18
C ASN A 113 -10.65 -2.62 7.01
N GLN A 114 -9.61 -2.58 7.84
CA GLN A 114 -8.54 -1.58 7.79
C GLN A 114 -7.18 -2.17 7.44
N LEU A 115 -6.80 -3.29 8.10
CA LEU A 115 -5.52 -3.95 7.84
C LEU A 115 -5.61 -4.80 6.56
N ILE A 116 -4.80 -4.43 5.58
CA ILE A 116 -4.63 -5.14 4.32
C ILE A 116 -3.19 -5.67 4.27
N LEU A 117 -2.97 -6.88 4.78
CA LEU A 117 -1.65 -7.46 4.97
C LEU A 117 -1.14 -8.12 3.68
N THR A 118 -0.08 -7.59 3.10
CA THR A 118 0.54 -8.18 1.90
C THR A 118 1.56 -9.27 2.27
N MET A 119 1.41 -10.46 1.69
CA MET A 119 2.16 -11.67 2.06
C MET A 119 2.92 -12.27 0.85
N ARG A 120 3.50 -11.43 0.00
CA ARG A 120 4.26 -11.86 -1.19
C ARG A 120 3.45 -12.87 -2.02
N SER A 121 4.05 -14.04 -2.32
CA SER A 121 3.41 -15.11 -3.12
C SER A 121 2.17 -15.72 -2.49
N LYS A 122 1.92 -15.52 -1.20
CA LYS A 122 0.68 -15.95 -0.53
C LYS A 122 -0.50 -15.01 -0.82
N GLY A 123 -0.25 -13.85 -1.41
CA GLY A 123 -1.26 -12.84 -1.72
C GLY A 123 -1.50 -11.87 -0.57
N VAL A 124 -2.75 -11.55 -0.31
CA VAL A 124 -3.16 -10.55 0.69
C VAL A 124 -4.15 -11.16 1.67
N TYR A 125 -3.99 -10.82 2.94
CA TYR A 125 -4.90 -11.19 4.01
C TYR A 125 -5.57 -9.95 4.58
N PHE A 126 -6.85 -10.03 4.85
CA PHE A 126 -7.61 -9.00 5.55
C PHE A 126 -8.78 -9.63 6.30
N ASN A 127 -9.38 -8.90 7.23
CA ASN A 127 -10.63 -9.30 7.89
C ASN A 127 -11.77 -8.44 7.32
N ASP A 128 -12.81 -9.08 6.80
CA ASP A 128 -13.96 -8.40 6.15
C ASP A 128 -15.01 -7.88 7.15
N GLY A 129 -14.71 -7.99 8.45
CA GLY A 129 -15.60 -7.66 9.56
C GLY A 129 -16.34 -8.87 10.13
N GLU A 130 -16.31 -10.02 9.43
CA GLU A 130 -16.90 -11.28 9.87
C GLU A 130 -15.84 -12.36 10.05
N LYS A 131 -14.83 -12.39 9.17
CA LYS A 131 -13.80 -13.43 9.13
C LYS A 131 -12.52 -12.95 8.44
N GLU A 132 -11.46 -13.69 8.67
CA GLU A 132 -10.22 -13.60 7.89
C GLU A 132 -10.48 -14.10 6.46
N VAL A 133 -10.02 -13.32 5.48
CA VAL A 133 -10.10 -13.61 4.04
C VAL A 133 -8.70 -13.55 3.45
N GLN A 134 -8.35 -14.59 2.69
CA GLN A 134 -7.14 -14.61 1.89
C GLN A 134 -7.49 -14.41 0.41
N ILE A 135 -6.87 -13.43 -0.21
CA ILE A 135 -6.90 -13.21 -1.66
C ILE A 135 -5.55 -13.68 -2.22
N PRO A 136 -5.50 -14.80 -2.97
CA PRO A 136 -4.24 -15.31 -3.49
C PRO A 136 -3.59 -14.36 -4.50
N SER A 137 -2.25 -14.41 -4.60
CA SER A 137 -1.54 -13.73 -5.68
C SER A 137 -1.65 -14.53 -6.98
N TYR A 138 -1.43 -13.87 -8.11
CA TYR A 138 -1.32 -14.52 -9.41
C TYR A 138 0.04 -15.19 -9.56
N LYS A 139 0.07 -16.37 -10.20
CA LYS A 139 1.30 -17.15 -10.38
C LYS A 139 2.08 -16.61 -11.57
N VAL A 140 3.20 -15.99 -11.30
CA VAL A 140 4.11 -15.46 -12.32
C VAL A 140 5.57 -15.84 -12.00
N VAL A 141 6.44 -15.75 -12.96
CA VAL A 141 7.88 -15.88 -12.74
C VAL A 141 8.46 -14.49 -12.49
N PRO A 142 8.88 -14.18 -11.26
CA PRO A 142 9.40 -12.86 -10.94
C PRO A 142 10.77 -12.63 -11.56
N VAL A 143 11.01 -11.43 -12.06
CA VAL A 143 12.31 -10.93 -12.54
C VAL A 143 12.89 -9.94 -11.53
N ASP A 144 12.06 -9.01 -11.06
CA ASP A 144 12.43 -8.00 -10.04
C ASP A 144 11.20 -7.63 -9.23
N THR A 145 11.27 -7.83 -7.91
CA THR A 145 10.15 -7.55 -7.00
C THR A 145 10.13 -6.11 -6.49
N THR A 146 11.09 -5.28 -6.90
CA THR A 146 11.16 -3.87 -6.50
C THR A 146 9.93 -3.10 -7.01
N GLY A 147 9.27 -2.35 -6.14
CA GLY A 147 8.09 -1.56 -6.47
C GLY A 147 6.77 -2.35 -6.56
N ALA A 148 6.78 -3.66 -6.23
CA ALA A 148 5.54 -4.46 -6.21
C ALA A 148 4.50 -3.90 -5.22
N GLY A 149 4.94 -3.50 -4.01
CA GLY A 149 4.09 -2.88 -3.00
C GLY A 149 3.52 -1.53 -3.47
N ASP A 150 4.35 -0.71 -4.11
CA ASP A 150 3.92 0.59 -4.67
C ASP A 150 2.87 0.39 -5.77
N THR A 151 3.12 -0.57 -6.66
CA THR A 151 2.18 -0.94 -7.73
C THR A 151 0.87 -1.47 -7.16
N PHE A 152 0.92 -2.32 -6.13
CA PHE A 152 -0.26 -2.79 -5.42
C PHE A 152 -1.06 -1.63 -4.85
N ASN A 153 -0.43 -0.75 -4.07
CA ASN A 153 -1.10 0.38 -3.42
C ASN A 153 -1.73 1.35 -4.44
N GLY A 154 -1.01 1.65 -5.54
CA GLY A 154 -1.53 2.49 -6.62
C GLY A 154 -2.77 1.88 -7.29
N ALA A 155 -2.70 0.61 -7.66
CA ALA A 155 -3.82 -0.11 -8.30
C ALA A 155 -5.00 -0.30 -7.33
N PHE A 156 -4.75 -0.63 -6.06
CA PHE A 156 -5.76 -0.73 -5.01
C PHE A 156 -6.50 0.59 -4.82
N ALA A 157 -5.77 1.72 -4.78
CA ALA A 157 -6.38 3.05 -4.70
C ALA A 157 -7.25 3.36 -5.92
N VAL A 158 -6.78 3.07 -7.14
CA VAL A 158 -7.55 3.28 -8.37
C VAL A 158 -8.85 2.48 -8.32
N ALA A 159 -8.81 1.21 -7.99
CA ALA A 159 -9.99 0.34 -7.91
C ALA A 159 -11.01 0.85 -6.86
N LEU A 160 -10.54 1.21 -5.66
CA LEU A 160 -11.38 1.81 -4.61
C LEU A 160 -12.00 3.14 -5.05
N SER A 161 -11.25 3.98 -5.77
CA SER A 161 -11.77 5.28 -6.27
C SER A 161 -12.85 5.11 -7.33
N LYS A 162 -12.91 3.95 -7.99
CA LYS A 162 -13.95 3.55 -8.94
C LYS A 162 -15.16 2.88 -8.27
N GLY A 163 -15.15 2.75 -6.95
CA GLY A 163 -16.25 2.18 -6.18
C GLY A 163 -16.27 0.66 -6.12
N MET A 164 -15.17 -0.01 -6.48
CA MET A 164 -15.07 -1.46 -6.33
C MET A 164 -15.07 -1.87 -4.85
N SER A 165 -15.53 -3.08 -4.56
CA SER A 165 -15.42 -3.66 -3.22
C SER A 165 -13.95 -3.77 -2.78
N VAL A 166 -13.69 -3.81 -1.47
CA VAL A 166 -12.34 -4.01 -0.92
C VAL A 166 -11.71 -5.27 -1.50
N GLN A 167 -12.46 -6.37 -1.53
CA GLN A 167 -11.99 -7.64 -2.07
C GLN A 167 -11.60 -7.53 -3.56
N SER A 168 -12.46 -6.97 -4.40
CA SER A 168 -12.16 -6.78 -5.82
C SER A 168 -11.00 -5.81 -6.05
N SER A 169 -10.89 -4.77 -5.21
CA SER A 169 -9.77 -3.82 -5.26
C SER A 169 -8.44 -4.48 -4.90
N ILE A 170 -8.43 -5.40 -3.93
CA ILE A 170 -7.26 -6.21 -3.58
C ILE A 170 -6.88 -7.14 -4.75
N GLN A 171 -7.85 -7.80 -5.39
CA GLN A 171 -7.59 -8.66 -6.55
C GLN A 171 -6.97 -7.84 -7.69
N PHE A 172 -7.51 -6.67 -7.98
CA PHE A 172 -6.96 -5.74 -8.97
C PHE A 172 -5.53 -5.30 -8.63
N GLY A 173 -5.27 -4.96 -7.36
CA GLY A 173 -3.93 -4.65 -6.86
C GLY A 173 -2.96 -5.82 -7.00
N ASN A 174 -3.39 -7.03 -6.68
CA ASN A 174 -2.59 -8.26 -6.83
C ASN A 174 -2.24 -8.51 -8.30
N LEU A 175 -3.17 -8.31 -9.24
CA LEU A 175 -2.89 -8.45 -10.67
C LEU A 175 -1.83 -7.43 -11.11
N ALA A 176 -2.00 -6.17 -10.77
CA ALA A 176 -1.05 -5.12 -11.12
C ALA A 176 0.35 -5.43 -10.57
N ALA A 177 0.45 -5.80 -9.29
CA ALA A 177 1.72 -6.16 -8.66
C ALA A 177 2.35 -7.40 -9.31
N SER A 178 1.56 -8.42 -9.64
CA SER A 178 2.06 -9.63 -10.30
C SER A 178 2.59 -9.34 -11.70
N LEU A 179 1.97 -8.43 -12.44
CA LEU A 179 2.48 -8.00 -13.74
C LEU A 179 3.76 -7.16 -13.61
N SER A 180 3.85 -6.30 -12.59
CA SER A 180 5.00 -5.41 -12.40
C SER A 180 6.30 -6.16 -12.17
N ILE A 181 6.27 -7.25 -11.40
CA ILE A 181 7.48 -8.02 -11.04
C ILE A 181 8.05 -8.88 -12.17
N GLN A 182 7.42 -8.92 -13.32
CA GLN A 182 7.91 -9.65 -14.49
C GLN A 182 8.94 -8.86 -15.32
N LYS A 183 9.26 -7.63 -14.91
CA LYS A 183 10.23 -6.76 -15.58
C LYS A 183 11.20 -6.15 -14.57
N MET A 184 12.36 -5.72 -15.06
CA MET A 184 13.36 -5.02 -14.24
C MET A 184 12.94 -3.60 -13.88
N GLY A 185 13.24 -3.19 -12.65
CA GLY A 185 13.15 -1.81 -12.15
C GLY A 185 11.78 -1.47 -11.54
N ALA A 186 11.82 -0.64 -10.50
CA ALA A 186 10.66 -0.27 -9.68
C ALA A 186 9.49 0.33 -10.48
N GLN A 187 9.77 1.08 -11.53
CA GLN A 187 8.73 1.73 -12.36
C GLN A 187 8.56 1.06 -13.75
N GLY A 188 9.63 0.46 -14.27
CA GLY A 188 9.61 -0.14 -15.62
C GLY A 188 8.67 -1.32 -15.77
N GLY A 189 8.32 -1.97 -14.66
CA GLY A 189 7.37 -3.09 -14.59
C GLY A 189 5.91 -2.68 -14.39
N MET A 190 5.62 -1.48 -13.90
CA MET A 190 4.26 -1.04 -13.61
C MET A 190 3.37 -1.15 -14.85
N PRO A 191 2.26 -1.92 -14.80
CA PRO A 191 1.41 -2.12 -15.96
C PRO A 191 0.54 -0.89 -16.23
N THR A 192 0.26 -0.63 -17.49
CA THR A 192 -0.86 0.24 -17.86
C THR A 192 -2.18 -0.51 -17.71
N LEU A 193 -3.29 0.21 -17.68
CA LEU A 193 -4.62 -0.40 -17.62
C LEU A 193 -4.88 -1.31 -18.84
N GLU A 194 -4.39 -0.91 -20.04
CA GLU A 194 -4.48 -1.73 -21.24
C GLU A 194 -3.70 -3.05 -21.10
N ALA A 195 -2.50 -3.00 -20.50
CA ALA A 195 -1.72 -4.20 -20.22
C ALA A 195 -2.41 -5.12 -19.21
N MET A 196 -3.07 -4.55 -18.20
CA MET A 196 -3.88 -5.32 -17.24
C MET A 196 -5.08 -5.97 -17.94
N LYS A 197 -5.81 -5.22 -18.78
CA LYS A 197 -6.97 -5.72 -19.55
C LYS A 197 -6.60 -6.81 -20.55
N ALA A 198 -5.35 -6.85 -21.00
CA ALA A 198 -4.83 -7.89 -21.90
C ALA A 198 -4.41 -9.18 -21.16
N SER A 199 -4.35 -9.15 -19.82
CA SER A 199 -4.05 -10.34 -19.02
C SER A 199 -5.23 -11.31 -19.01
N GLU A 200 -4.94 -12.61 -19.04
CA GLU A 200 -5.95 -13.68 -18.89
C GLU A 200 -6.61 -13.65 -17.50
N ASP A 201 -5.91 -13.09 -16.51
CA ASP A 201 -6.37 -12.97 -15.12
C ASP A 201 -7.23 -11.71 -14.88
N TYR A 202 -7.45 -10.87 -15.91
CA TYR A 202 -8.28 -9.67 -15.76
C TYR A 202 -9.76 -10.02 -15.70
N GLU A 203 -10.41 -9.60 -14.63
CA GLU A 203 -11.85 -9.83 -14.46
C GLU A 203 -12.67 -8.72 -15.15
N LYS A 204 -13.48 -9.10 -16.16
CA LYS A 204 -14.34 -8.16 -16.89
C LYS A 204 -15.34 -7.41 -15.99
N ALA A 205 -15.66 -7.99 -14.84
CA ALA A 205 -16.55 -7.39 -13.84
C ALA A 205 -15.95 -6.16 -13.14
N TRP A 206 -14.65 -5.91 -13.27
CA TRP A 206 -14.02 -4.74 -12.63
C TRP A 206 -14.41 -3.42 -13.28
N ASP A 207 -14.77 -3.41 -14.57
CA ASP A 207 -15.30 -2.25 -15.33
C ASP A 207 -14.56 -0.92 -15.07
N ILE A 208 -13.20 -0.96 -15.16
CA ILE A 208 -12.31 0.20 -15.02
C ILE A 208 -11.84 0.69 -16.38
#